data_dc36a9c034dd517b697ba4b227d7c0e5
#
_entry.id   dc36a9c034dd517b697ba4b227d7c0e5
#
_cell.length_a   1.000
_cell.length_b   1.000
_cell.length_c   1.000
_cell.angle_alpha   90.00
_cell.angle_beta   90.00
_cell.angle_gamma   90.00
#
_symmetry.space_group_name_H-M   'P 1'
#
loop_
_entity.id
_entity.type
_entity.pdbx_description
1 polymer ?
#
loop_
_entity_poly.entity_id
_entity_poly.type
_entity_poly.pdbx_seq_one_letter_code
_entity_poly.pdbx_strand_id
1 'polypeptide(L)'
;MKKLLVILVGLASVFAVQQAKAQNVQVLYDTDRGCVTSTLEMFRPDSFGSTYFFVDLDHNPLMTGAYWEISRELCFWQDTDYAWLSAHVEYNGGMNTAMSFNNCWLAGATYSGHSADFSKTWSLTAAYKAIPGTVGLNGKKQAHNFQITGVWGISFANGWCDFSGFFDLWREARPWQGTKYIFMSEPQLWVNLNKVKGMENVNLSLGGEIELSANFVAKGFHALPALGAKWTF
;
A
#
# COMPACT_ATOMS: atom_id res chain seq x y z
N MET A 1 33.26 30.88 3.57
CA MET A 1 32.87 30.60 2.18
C MET A 1 32.67 29.11 1.87
N LYS A 2 33.59 28.18 2.23
CA LYS A 2 33.43 26.73 1.93
C LYS A 2 32.21 26.06 2.60
N LYS A 3 31.83 26.47 3.83
CA LYS A 3 30.65 25.93 4.53
C LYS A 3 29.31 26.39 3.91
N LEU A 4 29.26 27.57 3.34
CA LEU A 4 28.06 28.08 2.65
C LEU A 4 27.84 27.37 1.31
N LEU A 5 28.92 27.00 0.61
CA LEU A 5 28.86 26.26 -0.64
C LEU A 5 28.33 24.83 -0.45
N VAL A 6 28.72 24.15 0.65
CA VAL A 6 28.24 22.80 0.99
C VAL A 6 26.74 22.81 1.33
N ILE A 7 26.26 23.85 2.01
CA ILE A 7 24.83 24.00 2.32
C ILE A 7 24.02 24.30 1.05
N LEU A 8 24.54 25.12 0.14
CA LEU A 8 23.90 25.43 -1.15
C LEU A 8 23.87 24.22 -2.09
N VAL A 9 24.92 23.39 -2.11
CA VAL A 9 24.94 22.13 -2.89
C VAL A 9 24.01 21.12 -2.26
N GLY A 10 23.94 21.02 -0.93
CA GLY A 10 22.98 20.16 -0.23
C GLY A 10 21.53 20.58 -0.46
N LEU A 11 21.22 21.87 -0.50
CA LEU A 11 19.89 22.39 -0.83
C LEU A 11 19.56 22.20 -2.32
N ALA A 12 20.52 22.38 -3.22
CA ALA A 12 20.32 22.17 -4.65
C ALA A 12 20.06 20.69 -5.00
N SER A 13 20.66 19.75 -4.29
CA SER A 13 20.39 18.31 -4.47
C SER A 13 19.00 17.90 -3.96
N VAL A 14 18.43 18.62 -2.99
CA VAL A 14 17.05 18.43 -2.53
C VAL A 14 16.02 18.93 -3.55
N PHE A 15 16.37 19.95 -4.36
CA PHE A 15 15.48 20.47 -5.41
C PHE A 15 15.63 19.79 -6.78
N ALA A 16 16.65 18.94 -6.97
CA ALA A 16 16.86 18.20 -8.22
C ALA A 16 16.19 16.82 -8.25
N VAL A 17 15.47 16.43 -7.19
CA VAL A 17 14.57 15.28 -7.25
C VAL A 17 13.36 15.71 -8.07
N GLN A 18 13.38 15.44 -9.37
CA GLN A 18 12.17 15.50 -10.20
C GLN A 18 11.10 14.70 -9.44
N GLN A 19 10.03 15.38 -9.08
CA GLN A 19 8.90 14.86 -8.36
C GLN A 19 8.35 13.65 -9.11
N ALA A 20 8.70 12.45 -8.66
CA ALA A 20 7.82 11.32 -8.86
C ALA A 20 6.54 11.69 -8.09
N LYS A 21 5.45 12.02 -8.80
CA LYS A 21 4.11 12.28 -8.24
C LYS A 21 3.50 10.96 -7.73
N ALA A 22 4.17 10.33 -6.77
CA ALA A 22 3.81 9.04 -6.24
C ALA A 22 3.67 9.08 -4.71
N GLN A 23 3.55 10.30 -4.16
CA GLN A 23 3.24 10.53 -2.76
C GLN A 23 1.84 11.12 -2.68
N ASN A 24 1.01 10.56 -1.83
CA ASN A 24 -0.33 11.08 -1.61
C ASN A 24 -0.73 11.00 -0.14
N VAL A 25 -1.70 11.85 0.21
CA VAL A 25 -2.44 11.76 1.47
C VAL A 25 -3.89 11.52 1.12
N GLN A 26 -4.51 10.57 1.77
CA GLN A 26 -5.92 10.25 1.64
C GLN A 26 -6.61 10.49 2.99
N VAL A 27 -7.86 10.91 2.93
CA VAL A 27 -8.76 10.96 4.08
C VAL A 27 -10.04 10.27 3.67
N LEU A 28 -10.34 9.17 4.33
CA LEU A 28 -11.43 8.26 4.03
C LEU A 28 -12.39 8.20 5.22
N TYR A 29 -13.68 8.20 4.95
CA TYR A 29 -14.71 7.96 5.94
C TYR A 29 -15.34 6.59 5.69
N ASP A 30 -15.11 5.67 6.60
CA ASP A 30 -15.74 4.36 6.60
C ASP A 30 -17.20 4.49 7.04
N THR A 31 -18.11 4.15 6.14
CA THR A 31 -19.55 4.35 6.36
C THR A 31 -20.16 3.31 7.31
N ASP A 32 -19.54 2.15 7.44
CA ASP A 32 -20.02 1.06 8.29
C ASP A 32 -19.46 1.14 9.70
N ARG A 33 -18.16 1.47 9.83
CA ARG A 33 -17.50 1.63 11.14
C ARG A 33 -17.68 3.02 11.74
N GLY A 34 -18.06 4.02 10.93
CA GLY A 34 -18.27 5.41 11.36
C GLY A 34 -16.97 6.09 11.82
N CYS A 35 -15.84 5.71 11.26
CA CYS A 35 -14.53 6.27 11.59
C CYS A 35 -13.87 6.92 10.36
N VAL A 36 -12.88 7.75 10.63
CA VAL A 36 -12.04 8.37 9.59
C VAL A 36 -10.68 7.70 9.61
N THR A 37 -10.18 7.33 8.42
CA THR A 37 -8.80 6.89 8.23
C THR A 37 -8.05 7.94 7.42
N SER A 38 -6.85 8.31 7.90
CA SER A 38 -5.91 9.13 7.13
C SER A 38 -4.76 8.25 6.68
N THR A 39 -4.53 8.17 5.38
CA THR A 39 -3.43 7.41 4.78
C THR A 39 -2.37 8.33 4.23
N LEU A 40 -1.12 8.07 4.56
CA LEU A 40 0.05 8.60 3.86
C LEU A 40 0.67 7.48 3.06
N GLU A 41 0.78 7.66 1.76
CA GLU A 41 1.30 6.66 0.84
C GLU A 41 2.42 7.22 -0.02
N MET A 42 3.46 6.40 -0.28
CA MET A 42 4.55 6.72 -1.18
C MET A 42 4.98 5.50 -2.01
N PHE A 43 5.09 5.70 -3.31
CA PHE A 43 5.81 4.81 -4.22
C PHE A 43 6.99 5.55 -4.84
N ARG A 44 8.19 5.00 -4.75
CA ARG A 44 9.42 5.61 -5.30
C ARG A 44 10.26 4.57 -6.03
N PRO A 45 10.34 4.63 -7.37
CA PRO A 45 11.30 3.86 -8.14
C PRO A 45 12.70 4.46 -8.05
N ASP A 46 13.73 3.62 -8.19
CA ASP A 46 15.13 4.02 -8.30
C ASP A 46 15.93 3.04 -9.18
N SER A 47 17.24 3.24 -9.31
CA SER A 47 18.12 2.41 -10.15
C SER A 47 18.29 0.96 -9.67
N PHE A 48 17.75 0.60 -8.52
CA PHE A 48 17.86 -0.74 -7.93
C PHE A 48 16.50 -1.40 -7.70
N GLY A 49 15.41 -0.76 -8.14
CA GLY A 49 14.06 -1.26 -7.97
C GLY A 49 13.08 -0.19 -7.51
N SER A 50 12.29 -0.45 -6.48
CA SER A 50 11.34 0.52 -5.93
C SER A 50 11.12 0.34 -4.44
N THR A 51 10.76 1.43 -3.76
CA THR A 51 10.29 1.43 -2.38
C THR A 51 8.84 1.84 -2.37
N TYR A 52 8.02 1.11 -1.64
CA TYR A 52 6.65 1.48 -1.35
C TYR A 52 6.45 1.49 0.16
N PHE A 53 5.70 2.45 0.66
CA PHE A 53 5.18 2.40 2.02
C PHE A 53 3.83 3.10 2.11
N PHE A 54 3.04 2.71 3.07
CA PHE A 54 1.90 3.49 3.54
C PHE A 54 1.78 3.41 5.07
N VAL A 55 1.07 4.39 5.61
CA VAL A 55 0.68 4.44 7.01
C VAL A 55 -0.77 4.88 7.08
N ASP A 56 -1.60 4.06 7.69
CA ASP A 56 -2.98 4.37 8.02
C ASP A 56 -3.09 4.79 9.48
N LEU A 57 -3.83 5.84 9.72
CA LEU A 57 -4.16 6.34 11.05
C LEU A 57 -5.68 6.38 11.19
N ASP A 58 -6.22 5.55 12.08
CA ASP A 58 -7.65 5.51 12.38
C ASP A 58 -8.02 6.54 13.46
N HIS A 59 -9.12 7.24 13.23
CA HIS A 59 -9.63 8.29 14.12
C HIS A 59 -11.08 8.05 14.50
N ASN A 60 -11.37 8.06 15.85
CA ASN A 60 -12.74 7.93 16.37
C ASN A 60 -12.88 8.54 17.79
N PRO A 61 -13.10 9.84 18.00
CA PRO A 61 -12.64 10.98 17.18
C PRO A 61 -11.14 11.22 17.27
N LEU A 62 -10.48 10.68 18.32
CA LEU A 62 -9.01 10.70 18.48
C LEU A 62 -8.39 9.55 17.72
N MET A 63 -7.09 9.58 17.51
CA MET A 63 -6.35 8.48 16.90
C MET A 63 -6.51 7.21 17.76
N THR A 64 -7.08 6.16 17.17
CA THR A 64 -7.39 4.89 17.83
C THR A 64 -6.55 3.73 17.32
N GLY A 65 -5.91 3.88 16.16
CA GLY A 65 -5.08 2.86 15.54
C GLY A 65 -4.09 3.46 14.56
N ALA A 66 -3.04 2.69 14.30
CA ALA A 66 -2.09 2.92 13.24
C ALA A 66 -1.69 1.58 12.63
N TYR A 67 -1.62 1.52 11.31
CA TYR A 67 -1.09 0.38 10.56
C TYR A 67 -0.12 0.89 9.51
N TRP A 68 0.95 0.15 9.24
CA TRP A 68 1.93 0.53 8.23
C TRP A 68 2.52 -0.69 7.55
N GLU A 69 2.88 -0.48 6.30
CA GLU A 69 3.69 -1.39 5.52
C GLU A 69 4.84 -0.64 4.86
N ILE A 70 5.99 -1.29 4.77
CA ILE A 70 7.10 -0.82 3.98
C ILE A 70 7.67 -1.99 3.19
N SER A 71 7.73 -1.84 1.88
CA SER A 71 8.28 -2.86 1.00
C SER A 71 9.39 -2.31 0.11
N ARG A 72 10.27 -3.21 -0.28
CA ARG A 72 11.38 -2.95 -1.19
C ARG A 72 11.43 -4.04 -2.26
N GLU A 73 11.32 -3.59 -3.51
CA GLU A 73 11.66 -4.40 -4.67
C GLU A 73 13.12 -4.19 -5.03
N LEU A 74 13.88 -5.28 -5.16
CA LEU A 74 15.28 -5.26 -5.56
C LEU A 74 15.41 -5.90 -6.94
N CYS A 75 15.79 -5.09 -7.93
CA CYS A 75 15.99 -5.48 -9.30
C CYS A 75 17.31 -4.88 -9.83
N PHE A 76 18.43 -5.52 -9.54
CA PHE A 76 19.76 -5.09 -9.99
C PHE A 76 20.00 -5.33 -11.50
N TRP A 77 19.05 -5.97 -12.18
CA TRP A 77 19.09 -6.37 -13.59
C TRP A 77 18.02 -5.67 -14.43
N GLN A 78 17.69 -4.41 -14.09
CA GLN A 78 16.65 -3.62 -14.79
C GLN A 78 16.92 -3.42 -16.28
N ASP A 79 18.21 -3.43 -16.69
CA ASP A 79 18.63 -3.26 -18.08
C ASP A 79 18.65 -4.59 -18.87
N THR A 80 18.00 -5.64 -18.37
CA THR A 80 17.95 -6.95 -19.01
C THR A 80 16.53 -7.38 -19.34
N ASP A 81 16.39 -8.48 -20.09
CA ASP A 81 15.10 -9.10 -20.40
C ASP A 81 14.35 -9.63 -19.16
N TYR A 82 14.96 -9.61 -17.99
CA TYR A 82 14.40 -10.06 -16.72
C TYR A 82 13.94 -8.90 -15.82
N ALA A 83 13.88 -7.66 -16.32
CA ALA A 83 13.47 -6.47 -15.57
C ALA A 83 12.07 -6.57 -14.94
N TRP A 84 11.23 -7.49 -15.43
CA TRP A 84 9.90 -7.80 -14.92
C TRP A 84 9.90 -8.60 -13.60
N LEU A 85 11.06 -9.13 -13.17
CA LEU A 85 11.21 -9.90 -11.94
C LEU A 85 12.05 -9.14 -10.94
N SER A 86 11.62 -9.05 -9.69
CA SER A 86 12.36 -8.49 -8.56
C SER A 86 12.37 -9.42 -7.36
N ALA A 87 13.34 -9.23 -6.48
CA ALA A 87 13.32 -9.80 -5.14
C ALA A 87 12.56 -8.84 -4.22
N HIS A 88 11.62 -9.38 -3.44
CA HIS A 88 10.71 -8.64 -2.56
C HIS A 88 11.10 -8.81 -1.10
N VAL A 89 11.12 -7.71 -0.36
CA VAL A 89 11.21 -7.71 1.11
C VAL A 89 10.21 -6.70 1.65
N GLU A 90 9.46 -7.09 2.69
CA GLU A 90 8.42 -6.25 3.27
C GLU A 90 8.37 -6.43 4.79
N TYR A 91 8.00 -5.36 5.48
CA TYR A 91 7.69 -5.37 6.90
C TYR A 91 6.36 -4.67 7.13
N ASN A 92 5.48 -5.33 7.88
CA ASN A 92 4.17 -4.83 8.26
C ASN A 92 4.07 -4.76 9.77
N GLY A 93 3.41 -3.72 10.27
CA GLY A 93 3.17 -3.56 11.69
C GLY A 93 1.97 -2.67 11.95
N GLY A 94 1.49 -2.72 13.18
CA GLY A 94 0.37 -1.88 13.59
C GLY A 94 0.18 -1.88 15.10
N MET A 95 -0.60 -0.94 15.55
CA MET A 95 -1.02 -0.81 16.93
C MET A 95 -2.40 -0.17 17.01
N ASN A 96 -3.08 -0.45 18.10
CA ASN A 96 -4.27 0.29 18.52
C ASN A 96 -4.15 0.66 19.99
N THR A 97 -5.17 1.24 20.56
CA THR A 97 -5.19 1.66 21.98
C THR A 97 -5.03 0.51 22.98
N ALA A 98 -5.18 -0.74 22.56
CA ALA A 98 -5.12 -1.92 23.42
C ALA A 98 -3.85 -2.76 23.23
N MET A 99 -3.35 -2.88 21.99
CA MET A 99 -2.22 -3.78 21.67
C MET A 99 -1.49 -3.40 20.40
N SER A 100 -0.28 -3.94 20.23
CA SER A 100 0.40 -4.00 18.93
C SER A 100 -0.11 -5.20 18.14
N PHE A 101 -0.27 -5.04 16.83
CA PHE A 101 -0.57 -6.15 15.91
C PHE A 101 0.68 -6.99 15.68
N ASN A 102 0.49 -8.22 15.22
CA ASN A 102 1.59 -9.09 14.84
C ASN A 102 2.47 -8.41 13.79
N ASN A 103 3.70 -8.13 14.13
CA ASN A 103 4.69 -7.64 13.19
C ASN A 103 5.05 -8.77 12.23
N CYS A 104 4.98 -8.50 10.93
CA CYS A 104 5.23 -9.48 9.89
C CYS A 104 6.45 -9.11 9.07
N TRP A 105 7.24 -10.11 8.69
CA TRP A 105 8.29 -9.97 7.70
C TRP A 105 7.95 -10.85 6.51
N LEU A 106 8.06 -10.27 5.30
CA LEU A 106 7.87 -10.99 4.06
C LEU A 106 9.17 -10.97 3.26
N ALA A 107 9.45 -12.08 2.60
CA ALA A 107 10.55 -12.19 1.63
C ALA A 107 10.13 -13.11 0.49
N GLY A 108 10.31 -12.66 -0.75
CA GLY A 108 9.82 -13.38 -1.90
C GLY A 108 10.28 -12.82 -3.23
N ALA A 109 9.44 -12.98 -4.24
CA ALA A 109 9.67 -12.47 -5.58
C ALA A 109 8.40 -11.84 -6.14
N THR A 110 8.58 -10.77 -6.89
CA THR A 110 7.51 -10.05 -7.57
C THR A 110 7.70 -10.12 -9.07
N TYR A 111 6.63 -10.48 -9.78
CA TYR A 111 6.47 -10.29 -11.22
C TYR A 111 5.69 -9.00 -11.44
N SER A 112 6.22 -8.07 -12.24
CA SER A 112 5.57 -6.80 -12.53
C SER A 112 5.54 -6.49 -14.01
N GLY A 113 4.57 -5.68 -14.42
CA GLY A 113 4.42 -5.26 -15.79
C GLY A 113 3.58 -4.00 -15.93
N HIS A 114 3.60 -3.44 -17.12
CA HIS A 114 2.86 -2.23 -17.46
C HIS A 114 2.51 -2.18 -18.94
N SER A 115 1.50 -1.38 -19.31
CA SER A 115 1.25 -1.00 -20.71
C SER A 115 2.34 -0.04 -21.20
N ALA A 116 2.49 0.06 -22.54
CA ALA A 116 3.53 0.90 -23.14
C ALA A 116 3.43 2.39 -22.74
N ASP A 117 2.23 2.86 -22.44
CA ASP A 117 1.94 4.23 -22.01
C ASP A 117 1.84 4.39 -20.48
N PHE A 118 2.14 3.33 -19.72
CA PHE A 118 2.01 3.28 -18.27
C PHE A 118 0.60 3.59 -17.72
N SER A 119 -0.42 3.61 -18.57
CA SER A 119 -1.80 3.77 -18.12
C SER A 119 -2.33 2.57 -17.36
N LYS A 120 -1.67 1.42 -17.47
CA LYS A 120 -1.94 0.19 -16.73
C LYS A 120 -0.66 -0.36 -16.16
N THR A 121 -0.68 -0.64 -14.87
CA THR A 121 0.41 -1.28 -14.13
C THR A 121 -0.13 -2.45 -13.34
N TRP A 122 0.65 -3.49 -13.14
CA TRP A 122 0.29 -4.62 -12.30
C TRP A 122 1.52 -5.28 -11.71
N SER A 123 1.33 -5.93 -10.58
CA SER A 123 2.33 -6.83 -10.02
C SER A 123 1.68 -8.02 -9.33
N LEU A 124 2.43 -9.11 -9.23
CA LEU A 124 2.06 -10.30 -8.48
C LEU A 124 3.28 -10.76 -7.67
N THR A 125 3.13 -10.74 -6.36
CA THR A 125 4.17 -11.13 -5.40
C THR A 125 3.82 -12.46 -4.77
N ALA A 126 4.79 -13.37 -4.70
CA ALA A 126 4.72 -14.59 -3.90
C ALA A 126 5.80 -14.53 -2.83
N ALA A 127 5.40 -14.53 -1.56
CA ALA A 127 6.30 -14.33 -0.45
C ALA A 127 6.12 -15.38 0.67
N TYR A 128 7.23 -15.77 1.27
CA TYR A 128 7.24 -16.33 2.61
C TYR A 128 6.87 -15.22 3.60
N LYS A 129 5.95 -15.52 4.53
CA LYS A 129 5.49 -14.58 5.56
C LYS A 129 5.80 -15.13 6.95
N ALA A 130 6.65 -14.42 7.67
CA ALA A 130 6.95 -14.70 9.06
C ALA A 130 6.05 -13.83 9.97
N ILE A 131 5.24 -14.46 10.81
CA ILE A 131 4.37 -13.78 11.77
C ILE A 131 4.75 -14.26 13.17
N PRO A 132 5.69 -13.60 13.86
CA PRO A 132 6.10 -14.00 15.21
C PRO A 132 4.93 -13.98 16.19
N GLY A 133 4.88 -14.98 17.06
CA GLY A 133 3.85 -15.08 18.08
C GLY A 133 2.54 -15.73 17.66
N THR A 134 2.34 -16.02 16.38
CA THR A 134 1.12 -16.69 15.90
C THR A 134 1.04 -18.12 16.40
N VAL A 135 -0.17 -18.50 16.82
CA VAL A 135 -0.51 -19.85 17.29
C VAL A 135 -1.48 -20.48 16.31
N GLY A 136 -1.19 -21.69 15.88
CA GLY A 136 -2.04 -22.50 14.99
C GLY A 136 -3.31 -23.00 15.66
N LEU A 137 -4.26 -23.53 14.89
CA LEU A 137 -5.51 -24.10 15.40
C LEU A 137 -5.30 -25.29 16.36
N ASN A 138 -4.14 -25.91 16.33
CA ASN A 138 -3.74 -26.98 17.21
C ASN A 138 -3.03 -26.53 18.50
N GLY A 139 -3.01 -25.20 18.76
CA GLY A 139 -2.36 -24.59 19.91
C GLY A 139 -0.82 -24.54 19.83
N LYS A 140 -0.20 -24.98 18.73
CA LYS A 140 1.26 -24.92 18.54
C LYS A 140 1.68 -23.64 17.85
N LYS A 141 2.92 -23.18 18.11
CA LYS A 141 3.50 -22.01 17.40
C LYS A 141 3.47 -22.22 15.88
N GLN A 142 3.03 -21.21 15.15
CA GLN A 142 2.91 -21.22 13.69
C GLN A 142 3.35 -19.88 13.10
N ALA A 143 4.63 -19.56 13.23
CA ALA A 143 5.20 -18.31 12.73
C ALA A 143 5.44 -18.31 11.20
N HIS A 144 5.49 -19.49 10.57
CA HIS A 144 5.87 -19.68 9.17
C HIS A 144 4.65 -19.81 8.29
N ASN A 145 4.46 -18.87 7.39
CA ASN A 145 3.30 -18.75 6.53
C ASN A 145 3.72 -18.31 5.10
N PHE A 146 2.76 -18.05 4.24
CA PHE A 146 2.97 -17.47 2.92
C PHE A 146 1.92 -16.39 2.65
N GLN A 147 2.22 -15.53 1.69
CA GLN A 147 1.31 -14.53 1.15
C GLN A 147 1.45 -14.46 -0.36
N ILE A 148 0.32 -14.25 -1.04
CA ILE A 148 0.24 -13.86 -2.44
C ILE A 148 -0.41 -12.47 -2.47
N THR A 149 0.28 -11.51 -3.06
CA THR A 149 -0.19 -10.12 -3.22
C THR A 149 -0.30 -9.79 -4.69
N GLY A 150 -1.43 -9.29 -5.12
CA GLY A 150 -1.59 -8.70 -6.45
C GLY A 150 -1.93 -7.22 -6.34
N VAL A 151 -1.26 -6.38 -7.13
CA VAL A 151 -1.49 -4.92 -7.15
C VAL A 151 -1.81 -4.50 -8.56
N TRP A 152 -2.72 -3.55 -8.73
CA TRP A 152 -3.05 -2.95 -10.02
C TRP A 152 -3.24 -1.45 -9.94
N GLY A 153 -2.95 -0.78 -11.06
CA GLY A 153 -3.25 0.63 -11.29
C GLY A 153 -3.69 0.82 -12.73
N ILE A 154 -4.84 1.44 -12.95
CA ILE A 154 -5.42 1.69 -14.26
C ILE A 154 -5.90 3.14 -14.31
N SER A 155 -5.23 3.96 -15.14
CA SER A 155 -5.69 5.31 -15.46
C SER A 155 -6.51 5.26 -16.77
N PHE A 156 -7.70 5.82 -16.79
CA PHE A 156 -8.61 5.76 -17.93
C PHE A 156 -9.37 7.07 -18.13
N ALA A 157 -10.20 7.13 -19.17
CA ALA A 157 -10.93 8.35 -19.56
C ALA A 157 -10.00 9.56 -19.70
N ASN A 158 -8.82 9.40 -20.37
CA ASN A 158 -7.80 10.44 -20.53
C ASN A 158 -7.26 10.99 -19.19
N GLY A 159 -7.16 10.15 -18.18
CA GLY A 159 -6.68 10.49 -16.84
C GLY A 159 -7.71 11.18 -15.95
N TRP A 160 -9.00 11.17 -16.33
CA TRP A 160 -10.07 11.61 -15.44
C TRP A 160 -10.27 10.65 -14.26
N CYS A 161 -10.05 9.36 -14.49
CA CYS A 161 -10.30 8.34 -13.49
C CYS A 161 -9.09 7.44 -13.31
N ASP A 162 -8.82 7.08 -12.05
CA ASP A 162 -7.87 6.06 -11.68
C ASP A 162 -8.60 4.96 -10.91
N PHE A 163 -8.43 3.70 -11.35
CA PHE A 163 -8.86 2.51 -10.66
C PHE A 163 -7.62 1.75 -10.21
N SER A 164 -7.41 1.68 -8.92
CA SER A 164 -6.24 1.02 -8.32
C SER A 164 -6.63 0.13 -7.17
N GLY A 165 -5.69 -0.64 -6.67
CA GLY A 165 -5.91 -1.44 -5.48
C GLY A 165 -4.97 -2.61 -5.42
N PHE A 166 -5.22 -3.45 -4.42
CA PHE A 166 -4.49 -4.68 -4.21
C PHE A 166 -5.44 -5.79 -3.77
N PHE A 167 -4.94 -7.01 -3.81
CA PHE A 167 -5.45 -8.13 -3.03
C PHE A 167 -4.32 -8.87 -2.35
N ASP A 168 -4.61 -9.37 -1.17
CA ASP A 168 -3.78 -10.26 -0.40
C ASP A 168 -4.51 -11.55 -0.09
N LEU A 169 -3.82 -12.66 -0.28
CA LEU A 169 -4.22 -13.97 0.22
C LEU A 169 -3.07 -14.54 1.03
N TRP A 170 -3.29 -14.71 2.33
CA TRP A 170 -2.26 -15.28 3.17
C TRP A 170 -2.76 -16.36 4.11
N ARG A 171 -1.83 -17.16 4.57
CA ARG A 171 -2.07 -18.12 5.62
C ARG A 171 -1.75 -17.51 6.97
N GLU A 172 -2.74 -17.46 7.84
CA GLU A 172 -2.60 -17.10 9.24
C GLU A 172 -3.69 -17.78 10.04
N ALA A 173 -3.32 -18.60 11.01
CA ALA A 173 -4.32 -19.23 11.85
C ALA A 173 -4.94 -18.21 12.81
N ARG A 174 -6.26 -18.20 12.86
CA ARG A 174 -7.06 -17.45 13.83
C ARG A 174 -7.89 -18.41 14.66
N PRO A 175 -7.33 -18.94 15.78
CA PRO A 175 -7.98 -19.96 16.59
C PRO A 175 -9.37 -19.56 17.09
N TRP A 176 -9.56 -18.30 17.43
CA TRP A 176 -10.84 -17.76 17.90
C TRP A 176 -11.95 -17.74 16.84
N GLN A 177 -11.58 -17.77 15.56
CA GLN A 177 -12.51 -17.86 14.42
C GLN A 177 -12.58 -19.28 13.84
N GLY A 178 -11.58 -20.12 14.12
CA GLY A 178 -11.43 -21.44 13.52
C GLY A 178 -10.98 -21.41 12.07
N THR A 179 -10.30 -20.32 11.61
CA THR A 179 -9.89 -20.11 10.22
C THR A 179 -8.37 -20.17 10.07
N LYS A 180 -7.88 -20.39 8.84
CA LYS A 180 -6.45 -20.53 8.51
C LYS A 180 -5.99 -19.63 7.36
N TYR A 181 -6.92 -19.12 6.58
CA TYR A 181 -6.65 -18.31 5.40
C TYR A 181 -7.43 -17.01 5.50
N ILE A 182 -6.77 -15.94 5.13
CA ILE A 182 -7.33 -14.60 5.12
C ILE A 182 -7.17 -14.07 3.70
N PHE A 183 -8.23 -13.46 3.22
CA PHE A 183 -8.24 -12.69 2.00
C PHE A 183 -8.59 -11.25 2.34
N MET A 184 -7.93 -10.30 1.68
CA MET A 184 -8.21 -8.89 1.76
C MET A 184 -7.98 -8.26 0.39
N SER A 185 -8.79 -7.29 0.01
CA SER A 185 -8.63 -6.51 -1.21
C SER A 185 -9.23 -5.14 -1.00
N GLU A 186 -8.57 -4.10 -1.50
CA GLU A 186 -9.03 -2.71 -1.42
C GLU A 186 -9.03 -2.07 -2.82
N PRO A 187 -10.05 -2.37 -3.67
CA PRO A 187 -10.25 -1.62 -4.89
C PRO A 187 -10.63 -0.17 -4.58
N GLN A 188 -9.94 0.76 -5.22
CA GLN A 188 -10.14 2.20 -5.12
C GLN A 188 -10.53 2.78 -6.47
N LEU A 189 -11.44 3.74 -6.47
CA LEU A 189 -11.80 4.53 -7.65
C LEU A 189 -11.72 6.01 -7.33
N TRP A 190 -10.93 6.74 -8.12
CA TRP A 190 -10.68 8.16 -7.94
C TRP A 190 -11.02 8.96 -9.20
N VAL A 191 -11.65 10.12 -9.01
CA VAL A 191 -11.92 11.11 -10.07
C VAL A 191 -10.99 12.31 -9.85
N ASN A 192 -10.19 12.63 -10.85
CA ASN A 192 -9.12 13.63 -10.78
C ASN A 192 -9.64 15.03 -11.13
N LEU A 193 -9.67 15.94 -10.16
CA LEU A 193 -10.22 17.29 -10.35
C LEU A 193 -9.30 18.19 -11.19
N ASN A 194 -8.01 17.85 -11.37
CA ASN A 194 -7.10 18.56 -12.25
C ASN A 194 -7.48 18.45 -13.75
N LYS A 195 -8.47 17.64 -14.10
CA LYS A 195 -9.04 17.54 -15.44
C LYS A 195 -10.19 18.53 -15.68
N VAL A 196 -10.70 19.13 -14.61
CA VAL A 196 -11.74 20.17 -14.69
C VAL A 196 -11.10 21.48 -15.17
N LYS A 197 -11.71 22.12 -16.17
CA LYS A 197 -11.22 23.41 -16.69
C LYS A 197 -11.14 24.47 -15.57
N GLY A 198 -9.95 25.06 -15.42
CA GLY A 198 -9.64 26.04 -14.37
C GLY A 198 -9.16 25.43 -13.06
N MET A 199 -9.03 24.09 -12.98
CA MET A 199 -8.51 23.36 -11.82
C MET A 199 -7.24 22.55 -12.15
N GLU A 200 -6.55 22.85 -13.23
CA GLU A 200 -5.42 22.06 -13.77
C GLU A 200 -4.25 21.91 -12.76
N ASN A 201 -4.15 22.84 -11.81
CA ASN A 201 -3.13 22.83 -10.75
C ASN A 201 -3.65 22.25 -9.41
N VAL A 202 -4.88 21.73 -9.37
CA VAL A 202 -5.48 21.15 -8.15
C VAL A 202 -5.24 19.65 -8.14
N ASN A 203 -4.29 19.22 -7.36
CA ASN A 203 -3.91 17.80 -7.23
C ASN A 203 -4.86 16.99 -6.32
N LEU A 204 -6.15 17.33 -6.34
CA LEU A 204 -7.19 16.71 -5.56
C LEU A 204 -7.97 15.70 -6.40
N SER A 205 -8.21 14.54 -5.86
CA SER A 205 -9.12 13.53 -6.39
C SER A 205 -10.21 13.23 -5.36
N LEU A 206 -11.42 12.95 -5.83
CA LEU A 206 -12.55 12.53 -5.01
C LEU A 206 -12.91 11.09 -5.40
N GLY A 207 -13.26 10.28 -4.41
CA GLY A 207 -13.56 8.88 -4.66
C GLY A 207 -13.69 8.07 -3.39
N GLY A 208 -13.09 6.89 -3.39
CA GLY A 208 -13.11 6.01 -2.23
C GLY A 208 -12.59 4.62 -2.54
N GLU A 209 -12.75 3.76 -1.57
CA GLU A 209 -12.35 2.36 -1.62
C GLU A 209 -13.43 1.47 -1.03
N ILE A 210 -13.28 0.17 -1.24
CA ILE A 210 -14.07 -0.86 -0.56
C ILE A 210 -13.10 -1.89 -0.01
N GLU A 211 -12.98 -2.02 1.33
CA GLU A 211 -12.33 -3.17 1.92
C GLU A 211 -13.21 -4.40 1.70
N LEU A 212 -12.73 -5.33 0.90
CA LEU A 212 -13.33 -6.65 0.68
C LEU A 212 -12.48 -7.67 1.43
N SER A 213 -13.01 -8.26 2.47
CA SER A 213 -12.20 -9.19 3.27
C SER A 213 -12.94 -10.49 3.59
N ALA A 214 -12.17 -11.58 3.73
CA ALA A 214 -12.67 -12.84 4.24
C ALA A 214 -11.79 -13.33 5.40
N ASN A 215 -12.43 -13.56 6.56
CA ASN A 215 -11.79 -13.98 7.81
C ASN A 215 -10.75 -12.97 8.35
N PHE A 216 -10.77 -11.73 7.91
CA PHE A 216 -9.88 -10.65 8.37
C PHE A 216 -10.50 -9.93 9.56
N VAL A 217 -11.53 -9.13 9.38
CA VAL A 217 -12.25 -8.42 10.46
C VAL A 217 -12.99 -9.41 11.36
N ALA A 218 -13.76 -10.30 10.74
CA ALA A 218 -14.48 -11.38 11.40
C ALA A 218 -14.50 -12.61 10.48
N LYS A 219 -15.04 -13.73 10.99
CA LYS A 219 -15.25 -14.92 10.18
C LYS A 219 -16.27 -14.67 9.07
N GLY A 220 -15.96 -15.09 7.85
CA GLY A 220 -16.79 -14.91 6.67
C GLY A 220 -16.34 -13.75 5.80
N PHE A 221 -17.17 -13.39 4.83
CA PHE A 221 -16.90 -12.33 3.88
C PHE A 221 -17.53 -11.00 4.36
N HIS A 222 -16.78 -9.91 4.22
CA HIS A 222 -17.18 -8.57 4.59
C HIS A 222 -16.84 -7.60 3.46
N ALA A 223 -17.63 -6.52 3.33
CA ALA A 223 -17.38 -5.41 2.43
C ALA A 223 -17.64 -4.11 3.19
N LEU A 224 -16.61 -3.29 3.36
CA LEU A 224 -16.62 -2.06 4.13
C LEU A 224 -16.29 -0.89 3.21
N PRO A 225 -17.32 -0.14 2.72
CA PRO A 225 -17.09 0.97 1.81
C PRO A 225 -16.63 2.21 2.57
N ALA A 226 -15.67 2.93 1.99
CA ALA A 226 -15.19 4.21 2.48
C ALA A 226 -15.17 5.25 1.34
N LEU A 227 -15.57 6.47 1.63
CA LEU A 227 -15.57 7.60 0.71
C LEU A 227 -14.60 8.67 1.19
N GLY A 228 -13.93 9.35 0.25
CA GLY A 228 -12.95 10.34 0.67
C GLY A 228 -12.34 11.18 -0.42
N ALA A 229 -11.23 11.78 -0.05
CA ALA A 229 -10.44 12.66 -0.87
C ALA A 229 -8.97 12.27 -0.81
N LYS A 230 -8.27 12.41 -1.95
CA LYS A 230 -6.85 12.13 -2.11
C LYS A 230 -6.15 13.36 -2.68
N TRP A 231 -5.09 13.79 -2.01
CA TRP A 231 -4.19 14.82 -2.50
C TRP A 231 -2.86 14.20 -2.93
N THR A 232 -2.46 14.43 -4.18
CA THR A 232 -1.18 13.93 -4.74
C THR A 232 -0.17 15.07 -4.82
N PHE A 233 1.07 14.85 -4.32
CA PHE A 233 2.14 15.85 -4.29
C PHE A 233 2.97 15.87 -5.58
#